data_c60f04135c45720daa6840f9185f9d99
#
_entry.id   c60f04135c45720daa6840f9185f9d99
#
_cell.length_a   1.000
_cell.length_b   1.000
_cell.length_c   1.000
_cell.angle_alpha   90.00
_cell.angle_beta   90.00
_cell.angle_gamma   90.00
#
_symmetry.space_group_name_H-M   'P 1'
#
loop_
_entity.id
_entity.type
_entity.pdbx_description
1 polymer ?
#
loop_
_entity_poly.entity_id
_entity_poly.type
_entity_poly.pdbx_seq_one_letter_code
_entity_poly.pdbx_strand_id
1 'polypeptide(L)'
;MSPKSPLHLTFLLFDGFSNMVLASAIEPLRAARDLSGRRLFSWQVSSLDGGAVTSSSRLAIAVDLPLERVGATDALILVSGYGMRAHLQRDSMLAVLRKARGLPVLGGLDTGAWLLAL
;
A
#
# COMPACT_ATOMS: atom_id res chain seq x y z
N MET A 1 -12.31 -11.78 -26.79
CA MET A 1 -11.72 -11.71 -25.45
C MET A 1 -12.14 -10.42 -24.78
N SER A 2 -12.85 -10.50 -23.68
CA SER A 2 -13.23 -9.30 -22.97
C SER A 2 -11.99 -8.57 -22.48
N PRO A 3 -11.96 -7.23 -22.51
CA PRO A 3 -10.84 -6.49 -21.95
C PRO A 3 -10.72 -6.82 -20.48
N LYS A 4 -9.53 -7.15 -20.04
CA LYS A 4 -9.27 -7.39 -18.64
C LYS A 4 -9.41 -6.09 -17.88
N SER A 5 -10.06 -6.12 -16.73
CA SER A 5 -10.08 -5.01 -15.82
C SER A 5 -8.64 -4.68 -15.40
N PRO A 6 -8.31 -3.40 -15.18
CA PRO A 6 -7.00 -3.04 -14.65
C PRO A 6 -6.73 -3.77 -13.35
N LEU A 7 -5.48 -4.15 -13.12
CA LEU A 7 -5.05 -4.61 -11.81
C LEU A 7 -5.10 -3.42 -10.85
N HIS A 8 -5.81 -3.60 -9.76
CA HIS A 8 -5.97 -2.56 -8.76
C HIS A 8 -5.13 -2.87 -7.53
N LEU A 9 -4.23 -1.95 -7.18
CA LEU A 9 -3.28 -2.13 -6.09
C LEU A 9 -3.58 -1.10 -4.99
N THR A 10 -3.52 -1.54 -3.74
CA THR A 10 -3.66 -0.64 -2.59
C THR A 10 -2.38 -0.66 -1.79
N PHE A 11 -1.76 0.51 -1.61
CA PHE A 11 -0.55 0.66 -0.80
C PHE A 11 -0.93 1.18 0.57
N LEU A 12 -0.72 0.36 1.59
CA LEU A 12 -0.97 0.73 2.99
C LEU A 12 0.32 1.28 3.58
N LEU A 13 0.31 2.57 3.90
CA LEU A 13 1.48 3.27 4.40
C LEU A 13 1.51 3.30 5.93
N PHE A 14 2.70 3.14 6.48
CA PHE A 14 2.98 3.30 7.91
C PHE A 14 4.00 4.42 8.10
N ASP A 15 3.88 5.16 9.18
CA ASP A 15 4.83 6.23 9.49
C ASP A 15 6.27 5.74 9.41
N GLY A 16 7.15 6.56 8.86
CA GLY A 16 8.53 6.20 8.65
C GLY A 16 8.81 5.48 7.33
N PHE A 17 7.80 5.31 6.47
CA PHE A 17 8.02 4.69 5.16
C PHE A 17 8.97 5.53 4.30
N SER A 18 9.63 4.88 3.35
CA SER A 18 10.54 5.55 2.42
C SER A 18 9.78 6.07 1.19
N ASN A 19 9.91 7.37 0.91
CA ASN A 19 9.33 7.94 -0.32
C ASN A 19 9.89 7.25 -1.55
N MET A 20 11.19 6.93 -1.54
CA MET A 20 11.83 6.28 -2.68
C MET A 20 11.25 4.88 -2.93
N VAL A 21 11.00 4.13 -1.88
CA VAL A 21 10.40 2.79 -2.00
C VAL A 21 9.00 2.90 -2.58
N LEU A 22 8.17 3.80 -2.06
CA LEU A 22 6.82 4.00 -2.59
C LEU A 22 6.85 4.46 -4.05
N ALA A 23 7.68 5.45 -4.36
CA ALA A 23 7.81 5.95 -5.73
C ALA A 23 8.33 4.86 -6.67
N SER A 24 9.27 4.03 -6.23
CA SER A 24 9.79 2.92 -7.03
C SER A 24 8.73 1.87 -7.33
N ALA A 25 7.71 1.76 -6.50
CA ALA A 25 6.59 0.86 -6.76
C ALA A 25 5.55 1.47 -7.69
N ILE A 26 5.22 2.74 -7.51
CA ILE A 26 4.14 3.41 -8.25
C ILE A 26 4.61 3.92 -9.61
N GLU A 27 5.79 4.50 -9.70
CA GLU A 27 6.27 5.14 -10.93
C GLU A 27 6.35 4.21 -12.13
N PRO A 28 6.81 2.95 -12.01
CA PRO A 28 6.75 2.03 -13.14
C PRO A 28 5.33 1.74 -13.63
N LEU A 29 4.38 1.68 -12.69
CA LEU A 29 2.97 1.46 -13.05
C LEU A 29 2.42 2.65 -13.83
N ARG A 30 2.72 3.85 -13.39
CA ARG A 30 2.34 5.08 -14.09
C ARG A 30 2.98 5.13 -15.47
N ALA A 31 4.28 4.84 -15.56
CA ALA A 31 5.00 4.87 -16.83
C ALA A 31 4.41 3.86 -17.82
N ALA A 32 4.11 2.65 -17.36
CA ALA A 32 3.51 1.63 -18.21
C ALA A 32 2.15 2.09 -18.75
N ARG A 33 1.33 2.71 -17.89
CA ARG A 33 0.04 3.25 -18.29
C ARG A 33 0.19 4.38 -19.31
N ASP A 34 1.07 5.34 -19.02
CA ASP A 34 1.24 6.51 -19.87
C ASP A 34 1.85 6.16 -21.23
N LEU A 35 2.86 5.29 -21.25
CA LEU A 35 3.53 4.92 -22.48
C LEU A 35 2.70 3.98 -23.36
N SER A 36 1.89 3.12 -22.75
CA SER A 36 1.05 2.20 -23.51
C SER A 36 -0.27 2.85 -23.96
N GLY A 37 -0.69 3.93 -23.31
CA GLY A 37 -2.02 4.52 -23.51
C GLY A 37 -3.16 3.62 -23.03
N ARG A 38 -2.85 2.58 -22.23
CA ARG A 38 -3.82 1.59 -21.78
C ARG A 38 -3.95 1.63 -20.26
N ARG A 39 -5.15 1.39 -19.74
CA ARG A 39 -5.41 1.30 -18.31
C ARG A 39 -5.02 -0.09 -17.80
N LEU A 40 -3.72 -0.35 -17.72
CA LEU A 40 -3.20 -1.63 -17.23
C LEU A 40 -3.27 -1.73 -15.71
N PHE A 41 -3.12 -0.61 -15.02
CA PHE A 41 -3.05 -0.56 -13.57
C PHE A 41 -3.85 0.61 -13.02
N SER A 42 -4.44 0.41 -11.86
CA SER A 42 -4.93 1.50 -11.02
C SER A 42 -4.39 1.26 -9.60
N TRP A 43 -4.25 2.33 -8.85
CA TRP A 43 -3.73 2.23 -7.49
C TRP A 43 -4.33 3.29 -6.61
N GLN A 44 -4.29 3.02 -5.31
CA GLN A 44 -4.67 3.97 -4.28
C GLN A 44 -3.74 3.80 -3.09
N VAL A 45 -3.74 4.80 -2.22
CA VAL A 45 -2.92 4.84 -1.02
C VAL A 45 -3.83 4.89 0.19
N SER A 46 -3.51 4.10 1.20
CA SER A 46 -4.31 3.98 2.41
C SER A 46 -3.42 4.12 3.65
N SER A 47 -4.03 4.45 4.75
CA SER A 47 -3.43 4.34 6.09
C SER A 47 -4.43 3.68 7.02
N LEU A 48 -3.99 3.30 8.21
CA LEU A 48 -4.86 2.59 9.15
C LEU A 48 -6.11 3.39 9.49
N ASP A 49 -5.94 4.69 9.75
CA ASP A 49 -7.03 5.57 10.18
C ASP A 49 -7.50 6.55 9.09
N GLY A 50 -6.89 6.52 7.93
CA GLY A 50 -7.18 7.46 6.84
C GLY A 50 -6.48 8.81 6.99
N GLY A 51 -5.72 9.02 8.03
CA GLY A 51 -4.93 10.22 8.23
C GLY A 51 -3.66 10.22 7.42
N ALA A 52 -3.06 11.39 7.24
CA ALA A 52 -1.79 11.54 6.54
C ALA A 52 -0.70 10.71 7.23
N VAL A 53 0.23 10.20 6.43
CA VAL A 53 1.35 9.38 6.91
C VAL A 53 2.64 10.16 6.67
N THR A 54 3.51 10.18 7.66
CA THR A 54 4.78 10.90 7.56
C THR A 54 5.89 9.94 7.16
N SER A 55 6.58 10.26 6.07
CA SER A 55 7.69 9.45 5.57
C SER A 55 8.94 9.60 6.44
N SER A 56 9.94 8.78 6.16
CA SER A 56 11.24 8.85 6.85
C SER A 56 11.97 10.17 6.61
N SER A 57 11.68 10.85 5.51
CA SER A 57 12.23 12.18 5.21
C SER A 57 11.30 13.32 5.68
N ARG A 58 10.30 13.01 6.49
CA ARG A 58 9.38 13.95 7.12
C ARG A 58 8.41 14.64 6.15
N LEU A 59 8.12 13.99 5.04
CA LEU A 59 7.07 14.45 4.15
C LEU A 59 5.74 13.84 4.59
N ALA A 60 4.74 14.68 4.77
CA ALA A 60 3.40 14.21 5.07
C ALA A 60 2.68 13.89 3.77
N ILE A 61 2.23 12.66 3.63
CA ILE A 61 1.53 12.18 2.46
C ILE A 61 0.07 11.98 2.81
N ALA A 62 -0.80 12.68 2.12
CA ALA A 62 -2.23 12.45 2.23
C ALA A 62 -2.58 11.11 1.58
N VAL A 63 -3.49 10.37 2.20
CA VAL A 63 -3.95 9.09 1.66
C VAL A 63 -5.37 9.23 1.12
N ASP A 64 -5.78 8.26 0.31
CA ASP A 64 -7.10 8.30 -0.31
C ASP A 64 -8.21 7.88 0.65
N LEU A 65 -7.93 6.90 1.52
CA LEU A 65 -8.97 6.34 2.41
C LEU A 65 -8.32 5.56 3.55
N PRO A 66 -9.07 5.33 4.64
CA PRO A 66 -8.62 4.42 5.70
C PRO A 66 -8.70 2.97 5.24
N LEU A 67 -7.92 2.10 5.90
CA LEU A 67 -7.89 0.67 5.59
C LEU A 67 -9.27 0.03 5.62
N GLU A 68 -10.10 0.37 6.58
CA GLU A 68 -11.44 -0.22 6.72
C GLU A 68 -12.34 0.03 5.52
N ARG A 69 -12.09 1.11 4.76
CA ARG A 69 -12.86 1.46 3.57
C ARG A 69 -12.29 0.90 2.27
N VAL A 70 -11.15 0.26 2.33
CA VAL A 70 -10.59 -0.39 1.15
C VAL A 70 -11.54 -1.49 0.73
N GLY A 71 -12.07 -1.37 -0.49
CA GLY A 71 -12.97 -2.37 -1.06
C GLY A 71 -12.22 -3.44 -1.82
N ALA A 72 -12.77 -3.84 -2.96
CA ALA A 72 -12.13 -4.82 -3.82
C ALA A 72 -10.79 -4.28 -4.32
N THR A 73 -9.72 -5.02 -4.07
CA THR A 73 -8.39 -4.72 -4.57
C THR A 73 -7.69 -6.03 -4.88
N ASP A 74 -6.85 -6.03 -5.92
CA ASP A 74 -6.14 -7.25 -6.31
C ASP A 74 -4.96 -7.52 -5.40
N ALA A 75 -4.36 -6.47 -4.86
CA ALA A 75 -3.25 -6.61 -3.93
C ALA A 75 -3.30 -5.52 -2.87
N LEU A 76 -3.00 -5.91 -1.63
CA LEU A 76 -2.73 -4.99 -0.53
C LEU A 76 -1.24 -5.09 -0.23
N ILE A 77 -0.55 -3.96 -0.34
CA ILE A 77 0.90 -3.90 -0.20
C ILE A 77 1.26 -2.99 0.97
N LEU A 78 1.91 -3.55 1.98
CA LEU A 78 2.34 -2.83 3.16
C LEU A 78 3.67 -2.15 2.88
N VAL A 79 3.73 -0.84 3.12
CA VAL A 79 4.94 -0.04 2.92
C VAL A 79 5.34 0.59 4.25
N SER A 80 6.47 0.15 4.78
CA SER A 80 6.98 0.64 6.05
C SER A 80 8.49 0.84 5.98
N GLY A 81 9.08 1.40 7.01
CA GLY A 81 10.50 1.69 7.08
C GLY A 81 11.05 1.48 8.48
N TYR A 82 12.16 2.13 8.77
CA TYR A 82 12.80 2.03 10.08
C TYR A 82 11.91 2.52 11.21
N GLY A 83 12.07 1.97 12.39
CA GLY A 83 11.30 2.38 13.56
C GLY A 83 9.91 1.76 13.64
N MET A 84 9.55 0.94 12.70
CA MET A 84 8.22 0.32 12.63
C MET A 84 7.89 -0.48 13.90
N ARG A 85 8.87 -1.10 14.52
CA ARG A 85 8.67 -1.86 15.77
C ARG A 85 8.05 -1.02 16.89
N ALA A 86 8.46 0.24 16.99
CA ALA A 86 7.96 1.13 18.03
C ALA A 86 6.48 1.48 17.85
N HIS A 87 5.99 1.38 16.61
CA HIS A 87 4.63 1.75 16.26
C HIS A 87 3.74 0.54 15.97
N LEU A 88 4.32 -0.65 15.98
CA LEU A 88 3.58 -1.86 15.64
C LEU A 88 2.70 -2.27 16.84
N GLN A 89 1.41 -2.08 16.68
CA GLN A 89 0.44 -2.52 17.66
C GLN A 89 -0.26 -3.78 17.16
N ARG A 90 -0.51 -4.71 18.07
CA ARG A 90 -1.17 -5.96 17.76
C ARG A 90 -2.52 -5.73 17.07
N ASP A 91 -3.31 -4.77 17.57
CA ASP A 91 -4.63 -4.49 17.02
C ASP A 91 -4.55 -3.99 15.58
N SER A 92 -3.52 -3.18 15.26
CA SER A 92 -3.31 -2.71 13.90
C SER A 92 -3.01 -3.86 12.95
N MET A 93 -2.17 -4.82 13.38
CA MET A 93 -1.86 -5.98 12.56
C MET A 93 -3.06 -6.91 12.40
N LEU A 94 -3.89 -7.05 13.42
CA LEU A 94 -5.13 -7.80 13.31
C LEU A 94 -6.08 -7.17 12.29
N ALA A 95 -6.17 -5.84 12.27
CA ALA A 95 -6.98 -5.13 11.29
C ALA A 95 -6.48 -5.39 9.85
N VAL A 96 -5.16 -5.36 9.65
CA VAL A 96 -4.56 -5.69 8.36
C VAL A 96 -4.88 -7.12 7.95
N LEU A 97 -4.72 -8.07 8.85
CA LEU A 97 -4.97 -9.49 8.56
C LEU A 97 -6.44 -9.76 8.23
N ARG A 98 -7.35 -9.12 8.96
CA ARG A 98 -8.78 -9.24 8.66
C ARG A 98 -9.10 -8.72 7.27
N LYS A 99 -8.52 -7.57 6.90
CA LYS A 99 -8.75 -6.98 5.59
C LYS A 99 -8.17 -7.85 4.48
N ALA A 100 -7.00 -8.43 4.72
CA ALA A 100 -6.31 -9.24 3.73
C ALA A 100 -6.96 -10.60 3.49
N ARG A 101 -7.80 -11.07 4.41
CA ARG A 101 -8.36 -12.44 4.39
C ARG A 101 -9.06 -12.78 3.07
N GLY A 102 -9.74 -11.85 2.46
CA GLY A 102 -10.46 -12.08 1.21
C GLY A 102 -9.76 -11.57 -0.03
N LEU A 103 -8.50 -11.13 0.08
CA LEU A 103 -7.79 -10.51 -1.02
C LEU A 103 -6.87 -11.52 -1.72
N PRO A 104 -6.72 -11.42 -3.06
CA PRO A 104 -5.87 -12.35 -3.83
C PRO A 104 -4.39 -12.27 -3.44
N VAL A 105 -3.87 -11.09 -3.13
CA VAL A 105 -2.44 -10.90 -2.87
C VAL A 105 -2.25 -9.98 -1.66
N LEU A 106 -1.33 -10.37 -0.79
CA LEU A 106 -0.82 -9.56 0.29
C LEU A 106 0.70 -9.49 0.15
N GLY A 107 1.24 -8.29 0.01
CA GLY A 107 2.67 -8.08 -0.19
C GLY A 107 3.24 -7.08 0.79
N GLY A 108 4.56 -6.99 0.82
CA GLY A 108 5.26 -6.01 1.65
C GLY A 108 6.48 -5.47 0.95
N LEU A 109 6.72 -4.18 1.13
CA LEU A 109 7.89 -3.48 0.62
C LEU A 109 8.72 -2.98 1.80
N ASP A 110 10.05 -3.05 1.67
CA ASP A 110 10.98 -2.66 2.72
C ASP A 110 10.66 -3.47 4.00
N THR A 111 10.57 -2.85 5.16
CA THR A 111 10.21 -3.56 6.39
C THR A 111 8.76 -4.06 6.42
N GLY A 112 7.95 -3.70 5.42
CA GLY A 112 6.62 -4.28 5.24
C GLY A 112 6.67 -5.80 5.09
N ALA A 113 7.70 -6.32 4.43
CA ALA A 113 7.90 -7.76 4.31
C ALA A 113 8.17 -8.40 5.68
N TRP A 114 8.91 -7.72 6.54
CA TRP A 114 9.16 -8.18 7.90
C TRP A 114 7.87 -8.23 8.73
N LEU A 115 6.99 -7.25 8.57
CA LEU A 115 5.70 -7.24 9.26
C LEU A 115 4.87 -8.47 8.91
N LEU A 116 4.91 -8.89 7.67
CA LEU A 116 4.16 -10.05 7.20
C LEU A 116 4.72 -11.36 7.73
N ALA A 117 5.98 -11.37 8.14
CA ALA A 117 6.64 -12.55 8.69
C ALA A 117 6.37 -12.75 10.19
N LEU A 118 5.76 -11.79 10.85
CA LEU A 118 5.42 -11.90 12.26
C LEU A 118 4.14 -12.78 12.46
#